data_8fdaef8d75dd91b063399b8d96a21b58
#
_entry.id   8fdaef8d75dd91b063399b8d96a21b58
#
_cell.length_a   1.000
_cell.length_b   1.000
_cell.length_c   1.000
_cell.angle_alpha   90.00
_cell.angle_beta   90.00
_cell.angle_gamma   90.00
#
_symmetry.space_group_name_H-M   'P 1'
#
loop_
_entity.id
_entity.type
_entity.pdbx_description
1 polymer ?
#
loop_
_entity_poly.entity_id
_entity_poly.type
_entity_poly.pdbx_seq_one_letter_code
_entity_poly.pdbx_strand_id
1 'polypeptide(L)'
;MAHILILGGGAAGLAAALAAAQAAPAARVTVLERNPKVGKKLLATGNGRCNLDNTAIAPEKYFTADPAALRPLLAAVDAAAPLAWFEQLGLYTRTDEAGRVYPYSNQAADVLALLELHLQRHKVQLRTGCTVSTLRQSKGGYAVQFANPEGDMESLRADAVICAMGGAAGPQFGTDGFGTRFAADCGGQMRPLYPCLTALQCAKPNKSLAGIRAKAAARLLDGDRVLAEEMGEVQFTDYGLSGICIMQLSGLLAPGRSPKHPAVELDLFPAVPEAELAALFAARTPLLAEDTAAAFWLGLLHGKLGRALWTAAALPDTAPHALPAGSWQKLARTAKHWRFEGLTPCGWRQAQTTGGGLALTEVEPTFQFKGCPGLYFVGETLDCAGSCGGFNLHWAFGSGLAAGRDAAKHLCSRKR
;
A
#
# COMPACT_ATOMS: atom_id res chain seq x y z
N MET A 1 23.14 14.71 -27.40
CA MET A 1 23.23 13.55 -26.50
C MET A 1 21.81 13.14 -26.19
N ALA A 2 21.48 11.85 -26.32
CA ALA A 2 20.13 11.35 -25.99
C ALA A 2 19.83 11.56 -24.50
N HIS A 3 18.58 11.88 -24.19
CA HIS A 3 18.18 12.27 -22.83
C HIS A 3 16.94 11.50 -22.36
N ILE A 4 17.03 10.84 -21.23
CA ILE A 4 15.90 10.23 -20.52
C ILE A 4 15.60 11.07 -19.29
N LEU A 5 14.36 11.50 -19.15
CA LEU A 5 13.91 12.32 -18.03
C LEU A 5 12.93 11.50 -17.16
N ILE A 6 13.23 11.43 -15.86
CA ILE A 6 12.41 10.74 -14.88
C ILE A 6 11.70 11.80 -14.04
N LEU A 7 10.39 11.71 -13.92
CA LEU A 7 9.56 12.61 -13.12
C LEU A 7 9.16 11.91 -11.82
N GLY A 8 9.77 12.32 -10.70
CA GLY A 8 9.61 11.75 -9.36
C GLY A 8 10.78 10.87 -8.92
N GLY A 9 11.34 11.18 -7.77
CA GLY A 9 12.46 10.49 -7.10
C GLY A 9 12.02 9.49 -6.03
N GLY A 10 10.87 8.81 -6.23
CA GLY A 10 10.41 7.71 -5.40
C GLY A 10 11.01 6.36 -5.81
N ALA A 11 10.53 5.24 -5.22
CA ALA A 11 11.03 3.89 -5.49
C ALA A 11 11.06 3.56 -7.00
N ALA A 12 9.94 3.76 -7.70
CA ALA A 12 9.85 3.48 -9.14
C ALA A 12 10.78 4.37 -9.97
N GLY A 13 10.86 5.67 -9.63
CA GLY A 13 11.70 6.62 -10.38
C GLY A 13 13.19 6.38 -10.20
N LEU A 14 13.66 6.07 -8.99
CA LEU A 14 15.06 5.74 -8.73
C LEU A 14 15.49 4.45 -9.43
N ALA A 15 14.62 3.41 -9.42
CA ALA A 15 14.84 2.18 -10.15
C ALA A 15 14.89 2.41 -11.67
N ALA A 16 13.94 3.18 -12.21
CA ALA A 16 13.90 3.53 -13.63
C ALA A 16 15.16 4.31 -14.07
N ALA A 17 15.57 5.29 -13.27
CA ALA A 17 16.75 6.10 -13.56
C ALA A 17 18.03 5.27 -13.61
N LEU A 18 18.21 4.40 -12.62
CA LEU A 18 19.40 3.54 -12.56
C LEU A 18 19.39 2.51 -13.68
N ALA A 19 18.25 1.83 -13.92
CA ALA A 19 18.10 0.87 -15.01
C ALA A 19 18.36 1.50 -16.39
N ALA A 20 17.85 2.71 -16.63
CA ALA A 20 18.11 3.46 -17.85
C ALA A 20 19.60 3.81 -18.02
N ALA A 21 20.27 4.27 -16.96
CA ALA A 21 21.68 4.65 -16.99
C ALA A 21 22.60 3.42 -17.16
N GLN A 22 22.23 2.26 -16.58
CA GLN A 22 22.93 1.00 -16.78
C GLN A 22 22.80 0.49 -18.22
N ALA A 23 21.61 0.57 -18.81
CA ALA A 23 21.32 0.07 -20.15
C ALA A 23 21.79 1.01 -21.29
N ALA A 24 21.89 2.32 -21.01
CA ALA A 24 22.36 3.32 -22.00
C ALA A 24 23.39 4.27 -21.35
N PRO A 25 24.64 3.82 -21.09
CA PRO A 25 25.64 4.63 -20.41
C PRO A 25 26.04 5.94 -21.12
N ALA A 26 25.80 6.03 -22.44
CA ALA A 26 26.05 7.23 -23.24
C ALA A 26 24.87 8.24 -23.21
N ALA A 27 23.73 7.89 -22.64
CA ALA A 27 22.60 8.79 -22.52
C ALA A 27 22.73 9.66 -21.24
N ARG A 28 22.19 10.87 -21.32
CA ARG A 28 21.94 11.67 -20.13
C ARG A 28 20.67 11.16 -19.44
N VAL A 29 20.73 10.90 -18.14
CA VAL A 29 19.57 10.55 -17.32
C VAL A 29 19.41 11.61 -16.24
N THR A 30 18.24 12.22 -16.13
CA THR A 30 17.93 13.25 -15.15
C THR A 30 16.67 12.87 -14.39
N VAL A 31 16.68 12.99 -13.07
CA VAL A 31 15.51 12.84 -12.19
C VAL A 31 15.09 14.22 -11.71
N LEU A 32 13.81 14.57 -11.88
CA LEU A 32 13.19 15.75 -11.26
C LEU A 32 12.37 15.29 -10.05
N GLU A 33 12.70 15.79 -8.86
CA GLU A 33 12.00 15.49 -7.61
C GLU A 33 11.55 16.80 -6.94
N ARG A 34 10.28 16.86 -6.52
CA ARG A 34 9.70 18.05 -5.89
C ARG A 34 10.19 18.28 -4.45
N ASN A 35 10.48 17.22 -3.72
CA ASN A 35 11.03 17.31 -2.37
C ASN A 35 12.50 17.72 -2.40
N PRO A 36 13.03 18.27 -1.29
CA PRO A 36 14.48 18.58 -1.17
C PRO A 36 15.38 17.34 -1.20
N LYS A 37 14.82 16.14 -0.99
CA LYS A 37 15.53 14.86 -1.03
C LYS A 37 14.67 13.81 -1.71
N VAL A 38 15.30 12.87 -2.42
CA VAL A 38 14.65 11.71 -3.03
C VAL A 38 14.24 10.66 -1.97
N GLY A 39 13.38 9.71 -2.32
CA GLY A 39 13.08 8.54 -1.51
C GLY A 39 12.24 8.79 -0.25
N LYS A 40 11.64 9.96 -0.05
CA LYS A 40 10.96 10.33 1.21
C LYS A 40 9.88 9.32 1.63
N LYS A 41 9.04 8.83 0.69
CA LYS A 41 8.03 7.80 0.99
C LYS A 41 8.67 6.43 1.20
N LEU A 42 9.75 6.10 0.47
CA LEU A 42 10.50 4.85 0.62
C LEU A 42 11.03 4.68 2.05
N LEU A 43 11.58 5.74 2.65
CA LEU A 43 12.09 5.74 4.02
C LEU A 43 11.03 5.39 5.07
N ALA A 44 9.75 5.67 4.80
CA ALA A 44 8.65 5.37 5.73
C ALA A 44 8.09 3.94 5.57
N THR A 45 8.44 3.23 4.51
CA THR A 45 7.88 1.90 4.23
C THR A 45 8.33 0.86 5.25
N GLY A 46 7.45 -0.11 5.56
CA GLY A 46 7.73 -1.15 6.52
C GLY A 46 8.10 -0.63 7.93
N ASN A 47 7.56 0.52 8.35
CA ASN A 47 7.96 1.21 9.58
C ASN A 47 9.46 1.53 9.62
N GLY A 48 10.01 2.06 8.55
CA GLY A 48 11.43 2.41 8.42
C GLY A 48 12.35 1.24 8.05
N ARG A 49 11.80 0.04 7.80
CA ARG A 49 12.58 -1.16 7.46
C ARG A 49 12.67 -1.45 5.97
N CYS A 50 11.82 -0.84 5.13
CA CYS A 50 11.68 -1.08 3.71
C CYS A 50 11.30 -2.53 3.38
N ASN A 51 10.02 -2.85 3.37
CA ASN A 51 9.53 -4.16 2.90
C ASN A 51 9.59 -4.20 1.37
N LEU A 52 10.72 -4.66 0.82
CA LEU A 52 11.08 -4.57 -0.60
C LEU A 52 10.18 -5.39 -1.52
N ASP A 53 9.77 -6.58 -1.03
CA ASP A 53 9.14 -7.60 -1.86
C ASP A 53 8.37 -8.61 -1.00
N ASN A 54 7.71 -9.57 -1.68
CA ASN A 54 7.07 -10.71 -1.04
C ASN A 54 7.28 -11.98 -1.88
N THR A 55 7.45 -13.12 -1.25
CA THR A 55 7.58 -14.41 -1.94
C THR A 55 6.27 -14.94 -2.51
N ALA A 56 5.12 -14.37 -2.11
CA ALA A 56 3.77 -14.78 -2.55
C ALA A 56 3.18 -13.80 -3.58
N ILE A 57 4.01 -13.32 -4.52
CA ILE A 57 3.54 -12.45 -5.59
C ILE A 57 2.53 -13.20 -6.46
N ALA A 58 1.32 -12.64 -6.57
CA ALA A 58 0.24 -13.19 -7.37
C ALA A 58 -0.77 -12.08 -7.72
N PRO A 59 -1.49 -12.16 -8.86
CA PRO A 59 -2.46 -11.13 -9.28
C PRO A 59 -3.53 -10.83 -8.22
N GLU A 60 -3.93 -11.85 -7.44
CA GLU A 60 -4.94 -11.78 -6.40
C GLU A 60 -4.50 -10.91 -5.19
N LYS A 61 -3.22 -10.57 -5.12
CA LYS A 61 -2.65 -9.68 -4.11
C LYS A 61 -2.70 -8.19 -4.49
N TYR A 62 -3.33 -7.87 -5.63
CA TYR A 62 -3.41 -6.50 -6.13
C TYR A 62 -4.87 -6.07 -6.34
N PHE A 63 -5.17 -4.84 -5.95
CA PHE A 63 -6.44 -4.18 -6.16
C PHE A 63 -6.36 -3.33 -7.43
N THR A 64 -7.17 -3.66 -8.43
CA THR A 64 -7.27 -2.94 -9.70
C THR A 64 -8.68 -3.07 -10.27
N ALA A 65 -9.06 -2.15 -11.14
CA ALA A 65 -10.29 -2.27 -11.93
C ALA A 65 -10.10 -3.20 -13.14
N ASP A 66 -8.85 -3.47 -13.54
CA ASP A 66 -8.49 -4.17 -14.78
C ASP A 66 -7.67 -5.45 -14.52
N PRO A 67 -8.22 -6.51 -13.86
CA PRO A 67 -7.45 -7.70 -13.47
C PRO A 67 -6.85 -8.45 -14.68
N ALA A 68 -7.51 -8.41 -15.83
CA ALA A 68 -6.99 -9.05 -17.05
C ALA A 68 -5.74 -8.33 -17.59
N ALA A 69 -5.70 -7.00 -17.50
CA ALA A 69 -4.56 -6.20 -17.94
C ALA A 69 -3.39 -6.28 -16.92
N LEU A 70 -3.67 -6.59 -15.65
CA LEU A 70 -2.63 -6.74 -14.63
C LEU A 70 -1.67 -7.90 -14.93
N ARG A 71 -2.18 -9.06 -15.39
CA ARG A 71 -1.35 -10.27 -15.54
C ARG A 71 -0.12 -10.09 -16.42
N PRO A 72 -0.21 -9.56 -17.66
CA PRO A 72 0.98 -9.34 -18.49
C PRO A 72 1.92 -8.28 -17.92
N LEU A 73 1.40 -7.26 -17.22
CA LEU A 73 2.21 -6.24 -16.59
C LEU A 73 2.97 -6.80 -15.36
N LEU A 74 2.30 -7.62 -14.56
CA LEU A 74 2.94 -8.28 -13.42
C LEU A 74 4.02 -9.27 -13.89
N ALA A 75 3.78 -10.02 -14.96
CA ALA A 75 4.79 -10.87 -15.57
C ALA A 75 6.02 -10.06 -16.05
N ALA A 76 5.82 -8.85 -16.54
CA ALA A 76 6.94 -7.96 -16.93
C ALA A 76 7.69 -7.40 -15.70
N VAL A 77 7.00 -7.15 -14.59
CA VAL A 77 7.58 -6.79 -13.29
C VAL A 77 8.44 -7.95 -12.75
N ASP A 78 7.90 -9.18 -12.77
CA ASP A 78 8.62 -10.38 -12.33
C ASP A 78 9.87 -10.63 -13.20
N ALA A 79 9.73 -10.48 -14.53
CA ALA A 79 10.85 -10.58 -15.46
C ALA A 79 11.92 -9.49 -15.29
N ALA A 80 11.56 -8.34 -14.72
CA ALA A 80 12.51 -7.29 -14.36
C ALA A 80 13.39 -7.68 -13.16
N ALA A 81 12.97 -8.71 -12.40
CA ALA A 81 13.69 -9.35 -11.30
C ALA A 81 14.19 -8.33 -10.24
N PRO A 82 13.32 -7.62 -9.52
CA PRO A 82 13.74 -6.55 -8.61
C PRO A 82 14.72 -7.02 -7.52
N LEU A 83 14.49 -8.20 -6.92
CA LEU A 83 15.39 -8.73 -5.87
C LEU A 83 16.78 -9.08 -6.42
N ALA A 84 16.85 -9.78 -7.55
CA ALA A 84 18.13 -10.10 -8.19
C ALA A 84 18.88 -8.83 -8.61
N TRP A 85 18.14 -7.79 -9.04
CA TRP A 85 18.75 -6.50 -9.33
C TRP A 85 19.32 -5.84 -8.07
N PHE A 86 18.63 -5.88 -6.93
CA PHE A 86 19.15 -5.38 -5.66
C PHE A 86 20.40 -6.16 -5.19
N GLU A 87 20.43 -7.48 -5.38
CA GLU A 87 21.62 -8.30 -5.09
C GLU A 87 22.83 -7.86 -5.92
N GLN A 88 22.63 -7.58 -7.23
CA GLN A 88 23.68 -7.03 -8.11
C GLN A 88 24.18 -5.65 -7.65
N LEU A 89 23.36 -4.87 -6.98
CA LEU A 89 23.78 -3.61 -6.35
C LEU A 89 24.51 -3.83 -5.02
N GLY A 90 24.53 -5.05 -4.48
CA GLY A 90 25.16 -5.39 -3.21
C GLY A 90 24.21 -5.34 -2.00
N LEU A 91 22.88 -5.33 -2.21
CA LEU A 91 21.92 -5.40 -1.14
C LEU A 91 21.64 -6.84 -0.73
N TYR A 92 21.99 -7.20 0.50
CA TYR A 92 21.57 -8.46 1.11
C TYR A 92 20.17 -8.34 1.69
N THR A 93 19.36 -9.38 1.47
CA THR A 93 17.97 -9.42 1.94
C THR A 93 17.73 -10.60 2.87
N ARG A 94 16.63 -10.54 3.61
CA ARG A 94 16.09 -11.65 4.40
C ARG A 94 14.57 -11.70 4.24
N THR A 95 14.03 -12.92 4.30
CA THR A 95 12.59 -13.18 4.24
C THR A 95 12.10 -13.58 5.63
N ASP A 96 10.95 -13.06 6.04
CA ASP A 96 10.26 -13.49 7.27
C ASP A 96 9.26 -14.62 6.98
N GLU A 97 8.65 -15.17 8.05
CA GLU A 97 7.67 -16.26 7.98
C GLU A 97 6.42 -15.94 7.15
N ALA A 98 6.11 -14.66 6.98
CA ALA A 98 4.98 -14.20 6.14
C ALA A 98 5.41 -13.91 4.69
N GLY A 99 6.61 -14.33 4.28
CA GLY A 99 7.14 -14.13 2.93
C GLY A 99 7.59 -12.70 2.63
N ARG A 100 7.61 -11.79 3.61
CA ARG A 100 8.00 -10.40 3.42
C ARG A 100 9.52 -10.29 3.36
N VAL A 101 10.02 -9.58 2.34
CA VAL A 101 11.45 -9.42 2.09
C VAL A 101 11.93 -8.04 2.54
N TYR A 102 12.94 -8.03 3.40
CA TYR A 102 13.54 -6.82 3.95
C TYR A 102 15.05 -6.77 3.66
N PRO A 103 15.69 -5.58 3.62
CA PRO A 103 17.13 -5.51 3.68
C PRO A 103 17.63 -6.19 4.97
N TYR A 104 18.76 -6.85 4.92
CA TYR A 104 19.31 -7.57 6.07
C TYR A 104 19.51 -6.66 7.29
N SER A 105 19.89 -5.40 7.03
CA SER A 105 20.03 -4.35 8.05
C SER A 105 18.71 -3.89 8.68
N ASN A 106 17.55 -4.21 8.09
CA ASN A 106 16.23 -3.65 8.46
C ASN A 106 16.15 -2.11 8.43
N GLN A 107 16.93 -1.46 7.58
CA GLN A 107 16.96 0.00 7.47
C GLN A 107 16.58 0.44 6.06
N ALA A 108 15.47 1.16 5.92
CA ALA A 108 15.07 1.79 4.65
C ALA A 108 16.11 2.82 4.17
N ALA A 109 16.83 3.44 5.11
CA ALA A 109 17.90 4.38 4.82
C ALA A 109 19.04 3.73 4.04
N ASP A 110 19.40 2.49 4.35
CA ASP A 110 20.50 1.79 3.65
C ASP A 110 20.10 1.44 2.21
N VAL A 111 18.83 1.09 1.98
CA VAL A 111 18.32 0.85 0.63
C VAL A 111 18.41 2.13 -0.19
N LEU A 112 17.99 3.26 0.38
CA LEU A 112 18.07 4.56 -0.31
C LEU A 112 19.51 4.97 -0.56
N ALA A 113 20.40 4.87 0.43
CA ALA A 113 21.81 5.22 0.31
C ALA A 113 22.51 4.38 -0.76
N LEU A 114 22.19 3.08 -0.85
CA LEU A 114 22.72 2.20 -1.88
C LEU A 114 22.24 2.63 -3.29
N LEU A 115 20.98 2.98 -3.45
CA LEU A 115 20.44 3.50 -4.71
C LEU A 115 21.14 4.82 -5.10
N GLU A 116 21.27 5.77 -4.18
CA GLU A 116 21.94 7.05 -4.41
C GLU A 116 23.41 6.86 -4.81
N LEU A 117 24.14 5.94 -4.15
CA LEU A 117 25.52 5.58 -4.50
C LEU A 117 25.64 5.09 -5.94
N HIS A 118 24.74 4.19 -6.37
CA HIS A 118 24.77 3.68 -7.74
C HIS A 118 24.33 4.72 -8.77
N LEU A 119 23.32 5.56 -8.46
CA LEU A 119 22.93 6.69 -9.32
C LEU A 119 24.09 7.65 -9.53
N GLN A 120 24.85 7.95 -8.49
CA GLN A 120 26.06 8.79 -8.58
C GLN A 120 27.14 8.12 -9.45
N ARG A 121 27.44 6.83 -9.26
CA ARG A 121 28.41 6.05 -10.06
C ARG A 121 28.04 6.05 -11.55
N HIS A 122 26.74 5.99 -11.86
CA HIS A 122 26.23 6.04 -13.24
C HIS A 122 25.97 7.46 -13.74
N LYS A 123 26.41 8.51 -13.01
CA LYS A 123 26.32 9.93 -13.38
C LYS A 123 24.88 10.40 -13.66
N VAL A 124 23.90 9.81 -12.97
CA VAL A 124 22.51 10.26 -13.02
C VAL A 124 22.40 11.62 -12.35
N GLN A 125 21.75 12.58 -13.01
CA GLN A 125 21.54 13.91 -12.46
C GLN A 125 20.28 13.92 -11.60
N LEU A 126 20.42 14.14 -10.29
CA LEU A 126 19.31 14.34 -9.37
C LEU A 126 19.06 15.85 -9.21
N ARG A 127 17.91 16.34 -9.66
CA ARG A 127 17.45 17.71 -9.46
C ARG A 127 16.28 17.72 -8.50
N THR A 128 16.53 18.09 -7.26
CA THR A 128 15.54 18.14 -6.18
C THR A 128 14.97 19.55 -6.04
N GLY A 129 13.82 19.70 -5.34
CA GLY A 129 13.09 20.97 -5.25
C GLY A 129 12.40 21.37 -6.57
N CYS A 130 12.31 20.47 -7.54
CA CYS A 130 11.79 20.76 -8.87
C CYS A 130 10.35 20.28 -9.02
N THR A 131 9.40 21.20 -9.15
CA THR A 131 7.97 20.90 -9.30
C THR A 131 7.56 20.90 -10.77
N VAL A 132 7.32 19.71 -11.31
CA VAL A 132 6.83 19.53 -12.69
C VAL A 132 5.44 20.14 -12.85
N SER A 133 5.19 20.82 -13.96
CA SER A 133 3.89 21.42 -14.28
C SER A 133 3.25 20.85 -15.55
N THR A 134 3.97 20.77 -16.66
CA THR A 134 3.42 20.30 -17.94
C THR A 134 4.39 19.44 -18.71
N LEU A 135 3.83 18.59 -19.58
CA LEU A 135 4.55 17.86 -20.62
C LEU A 135 3.89 18.16 -21.96
N ARG A 136 4.70 18.42 -22.95
CA ARG A 136 4.24 18.59 -24.34
C ARG A 136 5.05 17.70 -25.26
N GLN A 137 4.35 16.97 -26.11
CA GLN A 137 5.01 16.28 -27.20
C GLN A 137 5.61 17.32 -28.16
N SER A 138 6.83 17.11 -28.58
CA SER A 138 7.57 18.00 -29.48
C SER A 138 8.18 17.18 -30.62
N LYS A 139 8.66 17.85 -31.68
CA LYS A 139 9.31 17.16 -32.80
C LYS A 139 10.51 16.35 -32.27
N GLY A 140 10.34 15.04 -32.30
CA GLY A 140 11.37 14.10 -31.89
C GLY A 140 11.53 13.86 -30.39
N GLY A 141 10.49 14.03 -29.54
CA GLY A 141 10.53 13.74 -28.10
C GLY A 141 9.51 14.56 -27.32
N TYR A 142 9.91 14.99 -26.13
CA TYR A 142 9.05 15.66 -25.17
C TYR A 142 9.74 16.92 -24.60
N ALA A 143 8.95 17.94 -24.27
CA ALA A 143 9.37 19.10 -23.48
C ALA A 143 8.61 19.09 -22.17
N VAL A 144 9.34 19.09 -21.04
CA VAL A 144 8.79 19.12 -19.68
C VAL A 144 9.08 20.49 -19.08
N GLN A 145 8.03 21.15 -18.59
CA GLN A 145 8.16 22.41 -17.83
C GLN A 145 8.09 22.11 -16.34
N PHE A 146 8.89 22.79 -15.55
CA PHE A 146 8.90 22.65 -14.08
C PHE A 146 9.40 23.95 -13.46
N ALA A 147 9.01 24.20 -12.21
CA ALA A 147 9.60 25.23 -11.37
C ALA A 147 10.85 24.67 -10.70
N ASN A 148 11.96 25.42 -10.71
CA ASN A 148 13.19 25.08 -9.99
C ASN A 148 13.05 25.41 -8.48
N PRO A 149 14.06 25.14 -7.62
CA PRO A 149 14.00 25.46 -6.19
C PRO A 149 13.81 26.95 -5.89
N GLU A 150 14.24 27.82 -6.76
CA GLU A 150 14.10 29.28 -6.66
C GLU A 150 12.71 29.78 -7.11
N GLY A 151 11.90 28.89 -7.72
CA GLY A 151 10.57 29.21 -8.24
C GLY A 151 10.54 29.62 -9.71
N ASP A 152 11.69 29.68 -10.38
CA ASP A 152 11.78 30.04 -11.78
C ASP A 152 11.31 28.88 -12.67
N MET A 153 10.61 29.23 -13.75
CA MET A 153 10.15 28.25 -14.73
C MET A 153 11.25 27.84 -15.70
N GLU A 154 11.59 26.56 -15.69
CA GLU A 154 12.54 25.95 -16.61
C GLU A 154 11.85 24.94 -17.54
N SER A 155 12.51 24.61 -18.64
CA SER A 155 12.08 23.56 -19.56
C SER A 155 13.25 22.65 -19.94
N LEU A 156 13.01 21.33 -19.87
CA LEU A 156 13.93 20.31 -20.36
C LEU A 156 13.33 19.55 -21.53
N ARG A 157 14.15 19.34 -22.58
CA ARG A 157 13.82 18.41 -23.65
C ARG A 157 14.38 17.02 -23.36
N ALA A 158 13.59 16.00 -23.65
CA ALA A 158 13.98 14.61 -23.51
C ALA A 158 13.47 13.76 -24.69
N ASP A 159 14.23 12.72 -25.04
CA ASP A 159 13.82 11.74 -26.06
C ASP A 159 12.84 10.70 -25.48
N ALA A 160 12.94 10.45 -24.16
CA ALA A 160 12.01 9.63 -23.42
C ALA A 160 11.72 10.23 -22.03
N VAL A 161 10.48 10.05 -21.55
CA VAL A 161 10.02 10.54 -20.23
C VAL A 161 9.38 9.38 -19.47
N ILE A 162 9.79 9.19 -18.21
CA ILE A 162 9.19 8.19 -17.32
C ILE A 162 8.50 8.92 -16.15
N CYS A 163 7.17 8.82 -16.10
CA CYS A 163 6.34 9.42 -15.06
C CYS A 163 6.25 8.48 -13.86
N ALA A 164 6.95 8.81 -12.78
CA ALA A 164 7.05 8.06 -11.53
C ALA A 164 6.64 8.92 -10.32
N MET A 165 5.67 9.83 -10.51
CA MET A 165 5.29 10.84 -9.53
C MET A 165 4.35 10.32 -8.43
N GLY A 166 4.03 9.01 -8.46
CA GLY A 166 3.20 8.37 -7.44
C GLY A 166 1.72 8.75 -7.52
N GLY A 167 0.97 8.40 -6.47
CA GLY A 167 -0.46 8.66 -6.33
C GLY A 167 -0.77 9.80 -5.36
N ALA A 168 -1.88 9.64 -4.58
CA ALA A 168 -2.35 10.62 -3.60
C ALA A 168 -2.10 10.20 -2.14
N ALA A 169 -1.78 8.92 -1.88
CA ALA A 169 -1.60 8.40 -0.54
C ALA A 169 -0.31 8.90 0.12
N GLY A 170 -0.42 9.36 1.36
CA GLY A 170 0.71 9.87 2.14
C GLY A 170 1.17 11.27 1.71
N PRO A 171 0.27 12.30 1.70
CA PRO A 171 0.63 13.66 1.27
C PRO A 171 1.77 14.28 2.11
N GLN A 172 1.97 13.84 3.34
CA GLN A 172 3.12 14.22 4.18
C GLN A 172 4.47 13.82 3.57
N PHE A 173 4.49 12.90 2.60
CA PHE A 173 5.68 12.49 1.86
C PHE A 173 5.88 13.27 0.55
N GLY A 174 5.01 14.24 0.25
CA GLY A 174 5.08 15.08 -0.94
C GLY A 174 4.28 14.56 -2.14
N THR A 175 3.39 13.59 -1.95
CA THR A 175 2.43 13.15 -2.97
C THR A 175 1.10 13.90 -2.82
N ASP A 176 0.44 14.23 -3.92
CA ASP A 176 -0.83 14.97 -3.92
C ASP A 176 -1.78 14.52 -5.05
N GLY A 177 -1.49 13.38 -5.67
CA GLY A 177 -2.21 12.89 -6.85
C GLY A 177 -1.86 13.64 -8.15
N PHE A 178 -0.82 14.48 -8.16
CA PHE A 178 -0.41 15.18 -9.38
C PHE A 178 -0.03 14.22 -10.50
N GLY A 179 0.66 13.10 -10.20
CA GLY A 179 1.05 12.10 -11.21
C GLY A 179 -0.15 11.52 -11.97
N THR A 180 -1.27 11.30 -11.27
CA THR A 180 -2.50 10.79 -11.90
C THR A 180 -3.22 11.86 -12.70
N ARG A 181 -3.26 13.12 -12.23
CA ARG A 181 -3.77 14.25 -13.02
C ARG A 181 -2.94 14.47 -14.28
N PHE A 182 -1.63 14.39 -14.13
CA PHE A 182 -0.69 14.51 -15.26
C PHE A 182 -0.91 13.40 -16.32
N ALA A 183 -1.20 12.16 -15.91
CA ALA A 183 -1.56 11.09 -16.82
C ALA A 183 -2.88 11.38 -17.57
N ALA A 184 -3.87 11.95 -16.90
CA ALA A 184 -5.13 12.40 -17.51
C ALA A 184 -4.88 13.51 -18.54
N ASP A 185 -4.02 14.49 -18.22
CA ASP A 185 -3.64 15.58 -19.14
C ASP A 185 -2.89 15.05 -20.38
N CYS A 186 -2.23 13.89 -20.27
CA CYS A 186 -1.64 13.18 -21.41
C CYS A 186 -2.67 12.37 -22.23
N GLY A 187 -3.96 12.41 -21.87
CA GLY A 187 -5.05 11.70 -22.55
C GLY A 187 -5.33 10.30 -22.01
N GLY A 188 -4.76 9.91 -20.89
CA GLY A 188 -4.94 8.60 -20.29
C GLY A 188 -6.33 8.42 -19.66
N GLN A 189 -6.91 7.23 -19.80
CA GLN A 189 -8.14 6.85 -19.14
C GLN A 189 -7.88 6.63 -17.64
N MET A 190 -8.58 7.37 -16.80
CA MET A 190 -8.38 7.33 -15.35
C MET A 190 -9.44 6.46 -14.66
N ARG A 191 -9.01 5.70 -13.65
CA ARG A 191 -9.89 5.06 -12.66
C ARG A 191 -10.01 5.98 -11.44
N PRO A 192 -11.19 6.07 -10.80
CA PRO A 192 -11.39 6.91 -9.63
C PRO A 192 -10.39 6.60 -8.53
N LEU A 193 -9.77 7.64 -7.97
CA LEU A 193 -8.81 7.48 -6.88
C LEU A 193 -9.52 7.22 -5.55
N TYR A 194 -8.97 6.34 -4.74
CA TYR A 194 -9.45 6.09 -3.38
C TYR A 194 -8.29 5.75 -2.44
N PRO A 195 -8.42 6.10 -1.14
CA PRO A 195 -7.45 5.68 -0.12
C PRO A 195 -7.48 4.16 0.02
N CYS A 196 -6.37 3.49 -0.25
CA CYS A 196 -6.23 2.05 -0.16
C CYS A 196 -5.23 1.67 0.93
N LEU A 197 -5.40 0.52 1.57
CA LEU A 197 -4.64 0.10 2.75
C LEU A 197 -4.67 1.16 3.86
N THR A 198 -5.87 1.50 4.29
CA THR A 198 -6.11 2.53 5.32
C THR A 198 -6.96 1.98 6.47
N ALA A 199 -6.96 2.67 7.60
CA ALA A 199 -7.88 2.38 8.69
C ALA A 199 -9.34 2.65 8.27
N LEU A 200 -10.29 2.03 8.97
CA LEU A 200 -11.72 2.19 8.74
C LEU A 200 -12.35 2.95 9.91
N GLN A 201 -13.06 4.03 9.60
CA GLN A 201 -13.99 4.65 10.52
C GLN A 201 -15.25 3.80 10.63
N CYS A 202 -15.89 3.80 11.79
CA CYS A 202 -17.16 3.11 12.06
C CYS A 202 -18.20 4.12 12.54
N ALA A 203 -19.49 3.87 12.26
CA ALA A 203 -20.56 4.75 12.70
C ALA A 203 -20.64 4.89 14.24
N LYS A 204 -20.30 3.80 14.97
CA LYS A 204 -20.30 3.76 16.44
C LYS A 204 -18.99 3.17 16.93
N PRO A 205 -17.89 3.94 16.94
CA PRO A 205 -16.61 3.45 17.44
C PRO A 205 -16.64 3.31 18.97
N ASN A 206 -15.99 2.28 19.50
CA ASN A 206 -15.81 2.14 20.93
C ASN A 206 -14.56 2.90 21.39
N LYS A 207 -14.72 4.18 21.72
CA LYS A 207 -13.60 5.07 22.10
C LYS A 207 -12.82 4.59 23.33
N SER A 208 -13.44 3.80 24.22
CA SER A 208 -12.74 3.26 25.40
C SER A 208 -11.65 2.25 25.05
N LEU A 209 -11.71 1.69 23.83
CA LEU A 209 -10.74 0.73 23.31
C LEU A 209 -9.58 1.39 22.54
N ALA A 210 -9.56 2.70 22.41
CA ALA A 210 -8.50 3.38 21.65
C ALA A 210 -7.10 2.95 22.13
N GLY A 211 -6.26 2.50 21.18
CA GLY A 211 -4.92 1.98 21.43
C GLY A 211 -4.85 0.48 21.78
N ILE A 212 -5.97 -0.18 22.07
CA ILE A 212 -5.99 -1.62 22.35
C ILE A 212 -5.77 -2.40 21.04
N ARG A 213 -5.01 -3.49 21.14
CA ARG A 213 -4.75 -4.43 20.06
C ARG A 213 -5.20 -5.83 20.45
N ALA A 214 -5.72 -6.56 19.47
CA ALA A 214 -6.11 -7.95 19.64
C ALA A 214 -5.87 -8.74 18.34
N LYS A 215 -5.47 -10.00 18.47
CA LYS A 215 -5.50 -10.93 17.32
C LYS A 215 -6.95 -11.34 17.08
N ALA A 216 -7.36 -11.32 15.80
CA ALA A 216 -8.71 -11.66 15.39
C ALA A 216 -8.72 -12.18 13.95
N ALA A 217 -9.78 -12.92 13.59
CA ALA A 217 -10.23 -12.99 12.21
C ALA A 217 -11.16 -11.79 11.96
N ALA A 218 -10.91 -11.04 10.92
CA ALA A 218 -11.70 -9.89 10.49
C ALA A 218 -12.37 -10.23 9.15
N ARG A 219 -13.70 -10.16 9.10
CA ARG A 219 -14.50 -10.44 7.91
C ARG A 219 -15.12 -9.14 7.40
N LEU A 220 -14.93 -8.84 6.11
CA LEU A 220 -15.70 -7.79 5.44
C LEU A 220 -17.02 -8.39 4.95
N LEU A 221 -18.12 -7.76 5.31
CA LEU A 221 -19.45 -8.19 4.97
C LEU A 221 -20.17 -7.19 4.05
N ASP A 222 -21.10 -7.67 3.22
CA ASP A 222 -22.20 -6.89 2.61
C ASP A 222 -23.53 -7.47 3.12
N GLY A 223 -24.13 -6.79 4.08
CA GLY A 223 -25.22 -7.38 4.89
C GLY A 223 -24.71 -8.58 5.70
N ASP A 224 -25.20 -9.79 5.39
CA ASP A 224 -24.74 -11.04 6.01
C ASP A 224 -23.77 -11.85 5.13
N ARG A 225 -23.52 -11.39 3.91
CA ARG A 225 -22.59 -12.07 2.99
C ARG A 225 -21.15 -11.71 3.29
N VAL A 226 -20.33 -12.71 3.57
CA VAL A 226 -18.87 -12.56 3.69
C VAL A 226 -18.25 -12.32 2.31
N LEU A 227 -17.52 -11.24 2.15
CA LEU A 227 -16.79 -10.89 0.93
C LEU A 227 -15.32 -11.28 1.00
N ALA A 228 -14.70 -11.10 2.16
CA ALA A 228 -13.31 -11.46 2.40
C ALA A 228 -13.08 -11.68 3.90
N GLU A 229 -12.07 -12.47 4.21
CA GLU A 229 -11.60 -12.69 5.58
C GLU A 229 -10.08 -12.50 5.64
N GLU A 230 -9.62 -11.79 6.65
CA GLU A 230 -8.19 -11.56 6.94
C GLU A 230 -7.92 -11.89 8.41
N MET A 231 -6.78 -12.56 8.65
CA MET A 231 -6.34 -12.95 9.99
C MET A 231 -5.20 -12.04 10.44
N GLY A 232 -5.27 -11.49 11.64
CA GLY A 232 -4.16 -10.66 12.12
C GLY A 232 -4.45 -9.84 13.36
N GLU A 233 -3.57 -8.88 13.62
CA GLU A 233 -3.76 -7.91 14.70
C GLU A 233 -4.69 -6.79 14.25
N VAL A 234 -5.80 -6.64 14.95
CA VAL A 234 -6.71 -5.50 14.88
C VAL A 234 -6.28 -4.49 15.93
N GLN A 235 -6.22 -3.22 15.56
CA GLN A 235 -6.04 -2.10 16.47
C GLN A 235 -7.34 -1.30 16.55
N PHE A 236 -7.89 -1.19 17.75
CA PHE A 236 -9.03 -0.30 18.02
C PHE A 236 -8.54 1.15 18.12
N THR A 237 -9.30 2.06 17.52
CA THR A 237 -9.04 3.50 17.54
C THR A 237 -10.25 4.24 18.07
N ASP A 238 -10.11 5.53 18.36
CA ASP A 238 -11.22 6.40 18.79
C ASP A 238 -12.25 6.68 17.69
N TYR A 239 -11.90 6.37 16.42
CA TYR A 239 -12.76 6.53 15.24
C TYR A 239 -13.20 5.19 14.60
N GLY A 240 -12.62 4.06 14.98
CA GLY A 240 -12.97 2.76 14.39
C GLY A 240 -11.88 1.70 14.54
N LEU A 241 -11.50 1.08 13.42
CA LEU A 241 -10.60 -0.06 13.37
C LEU A 241 -9.38 0.20 12.49
N SER A 242 -8.23 -0.32 12.89
CA SER A 242 -6.97 -0.31 12.16
C SER A 242 -6.25 -1.66 12.35
N GLY A 243 -5.02 -1.76 11.88
CA GLY A 243 -4.24 -3.00 11.87
C GLY A 243 -4.16 -3.58 10.45
N ILE A 244 -3.18 -4.46 10.22
CA ILE A 244 -2.87 -4.95 8.86
C ILE A 244 -4.10 -5.64 8.23
N CYS A 245 -4.79 -6.51 8.96
CA CYS A 245 -5.99 -7.20 8.44
C CYS A 245 -7.11 -6.22 8.07
N ILE A 246 -7.34 -5.16 8.84
CA ILE A 246 -8.34 -4.13 8.53
C ILE A 246 -7.93 -3.31 7.30
N MET A 247 -6.65 -2.93 7.22
CA MET A 247 -6.13 -2.20 6.06
C MET A 247 -6.24 -3.03 4.76
N GLN A 248 -6.00 -4.33 4.82
CA GLN A 248 -6.23 -5.25 3.69
C GLN A 248 -7.68 -5.18 3.22
N LEU A 249 -8.64 -5.34 4.13
CA LEU A 249 -10.06 -5.28 3.82
C LEU A 249 -10.48 -3.94 3.23
N SER A 250 -9.83 -2.83 3.63
CA SER A 250 -10.14 -1.50 3.09
C SER A 250 -9.89 -1.37 1.59
N GLY A 251 -8.98 -2.18 1.02
CA GLY A 251 -8.70 -2.21 -0.41
C GLY A 251 -9.91 -2.64 -1.26
N LEU A 252 -10.87 -3.35 -0.66
CA LEU A 252 -12.11 -3.77 -1.30
C LEU A 252 -13.21 -2.69 -1.31
N LEU A 253 -13.00 -1.57 -0.62
CA LEU A 253 -13.95 -0.46 -0.54
C LEU A 253 -13.70 0.60 -1.64
N ALA A 254 -13.47 0.13 -2.85
CA ALA A 254 -13.23 1.01 -4.01
C ALA A 254 -14.53 1.67 -4.50
N PRO A 255 -14.51 2.94 -4.95
CA PRO A 255 -15.68 3.62 -5.52
C PRO A 255 -16.33 2.82 -6.65
N GLY A 256 -17.64 2.69 -6.61
CA GLY A 256 -18.43 1.94 -7.61
C GLY A 256 -18.35 0.42 -7.49
N ARG A 257 -17.50 -0.11 -6.60
CA ARG A 257 -17.36 -1.55 -6.32
C ARG A 257 -17.51 -1.89 -4.84
N SER A 258 -17.66 -0.87 -4.00
CA SER A 258 -17.88 -1.03 -2.57
C SER A 258 -19.18 -1.77 -2.27
N PRO A 259 -19.23 -2.60 -1.20
CA PRO A 259 -20.47 -3.18 -0.69
C PRO A 259 -21.51 -2.10 -0.40
N LYS A 260 -22.78 -2.44 -0.53
CA LYS A 260 -23.88 -1.49 -0.23
C LYS A 260 -24.03 -1.24 1.28
N HIS A 261 -23.82 -2.26 2.07
CA HIS A 261 -23.94 -2.24 3.53
C HIS A 261 -22.68 -2.82 4.18
N PRO A 262 -21.53 -2.12 4.05
CA PRO A 262 -20.26 -2.65 4.52
C PRO A 262 -20.22 -2.73 6.04
N ALA A 263 -19.84 -3.89 6.56
CA ALA A 263 -19.53 -4.12 7.96
C ALA A 263 -18.24 -4.92 8.11
N VAL A 264 -17.52 -4.71 9.21
CA VAL A 264 -16.46 -5.63 9.65
C VAL A 264 -16.99 -6.42 10.83
N GLU A 265 -16.93 -7.74 10.72
CA GLU A 265 -17.18 -8.66 11.81
C GLU A 265 -15.84 -9.18 12.34
N LEU A 266 -15.66 -9.11 13.66
CA LEU A 266 -14.46 -9.63 14.33
C LEU A 266 -14.78 -10.90 15.08
N ASP A 267 -13.96 -11.93 14.84
CA ASP A 267 -13.86 -13.14 15.67
C ASP A 267 -12.58 -13.05 16.51
N LEU A 268 -12.74 -12.82 17.82
CA LEU A 268 -11.61 -12.67 18.75
C LEU A 268 -11.06 -14.02 19.25
N PHE A 269 -11.70 -15.13 18.90
CA PHE A 269 -11.30 -16.49 19.25
C PHE A 269 -11.36 -17.42 18.03
N PRO A 270 -10.64 -17.15 16.94
CA PRO A 270 -10.81 -17.85 15.67
C PRO A 270 -10.49 -19.35 15.75
N ALA A 271 -9.62 -19.75 16.70
CA ALA A 271 -9.25 -21.16 16.88
C ALA A 271 -10.25 -21.97 17.76
N VAL A 272 -11.25 -21.29 18.35
CA VAL A 272 -12.18 -21.95 19.31
C VAL A 272 -13.61 -21.90 18.73
N PRO A 273 -14.28 -23.03 18.55
CA PRO A 273 -15.69 -23.08 18.16
C PRO A 273 -16.59 -22.36 19.19
N GLU A 274 -17.71 -21.78 18.73
CA GLU A 274 -18.61 -20.98 19.57
C GLU A 274 -19.11 -21.74 20.82
N ALA A 275 -19.52 -23.02 20.62
CA ALA A 275 -20.01 -23.86 21.73
C ALA A 275 -18.92 -24.17 22.75
N GLU A 276 -17.69 -24.42 22.30
CA GLU A 276 -16.54 -24.65 23.17
C GLU A 276 -16.14 -23.38 23.93
N LEU A 277 -16.23 -22.22 23.28
CA LEU A 277 -15.97 -20.93 23.90
C LEU A 277 -16.99 -20.63 25.00
N ALA A 278 -18.28 -20.92 24.76
CA ALA A 278 -19.31 -20.80 25.78
C ALA A 278 -19.05 -21.74 26.98
N ALA A 279 -18.66 -22.98 26.71
CA ALA A 279 -18.29 -23.94 27.76
C ALA A 279 -17.04 -23.49 28.56
N LEU A 280 -16.03 -22.93 27.87
CA LEU A 280 -14.85 -22.36 28.51
C LEU A 280 -15.22 -21.20 29.44
N PHE A 281 -16.10 -20.30 29.02
CA PHE A 281 -16.57 -19.20 29.85
C PHE A 281 -17.33 -19.71 31.10
N ALA A 282 -18.21 -20.71 30.91
CA ALA A 282 -18.93 -21.33 32.00
C ALA A 282 -18.00 -22.03 33.02
N ALA A 283 -17.05 -22.82 32.51
CA ALA A 283 -16.08 -23.55 33.35
C ALA A 283 -15.12 -22.62 34.11
N ARG A 284 -14.89 -21.42 33.60
CA ARG A 284 -14.04 -20.42 34.24
C ARG A 284 -14.72 -19.75 35.44
N THR A 285 -16.04 -19.67 35.45
CA THR A 285 -16.84 -18.97 36.47
C THR A 285 -16.53 -19.40 37.89
N PRO A 286 -16.53 -20.70 38.25
CA PRO A 286 -16.25 -21.13 39.62
C PRO A 286 -14.80 -20.90 40.06
N LEU A 287 -13.86 -20.76 39.11
CA LEU A 287 -12.45 -20.46 39.41
C LEU A 287 -12.23 -19.02 39.89
N LEU A 288 -13.21 -18.14 39.59
CA LEU A 288 -13.15 -16.69 39.85
C LEU A 288 -14.42 -16.24 40.58
N ALA A 289 -14.91 -17.07 41.51
CA ALA A 289 -16.26 -16.99 42.08
C ALA A 289 -16.56 -15.71 42.90
N GLU A 290 -15.55 -15.03 43.43
CA GLU A 290 -15.74 -13.83 44.25
C GLU A 290 -15.50 -12.52 43.51
N ASP A 291 -15.27 -12.60 42.19
CA ASP A 291 -14.70 -11.50 41.44
C ASP A 291 -15.71 -10.78 40.53
N THR A 292 -15.39 -9.54 40.26
CA THR A 292 -16.12 -8.66 39.34
C THR A 292 -16.03 -9.15 37.91
N ALA A 293 -16.93 -8.70 37.02
CA ALA A 293 -16.82 -8.90 35.57
C ALA A 293 -15.44 -8.52 35.00
N ALA A 294 -14.70 -7.65 35.68
CA ALA A 294 -13.35 -7.25 35.26
C ALA A 294 -12.31 -8.37 35.51
N ALA A 295 -12.38 -9.08 36.62
CA ALA A 295 -11.47 -10.16 36.96
C ALA A 295 -11.68 -11.38 36.06
N PHE A 296 -12.89 -11.59 35.55
CA PHE A 296 -13.21 -12.66 34.63
C PHE A 296 -12.29 -12.70 33.38
N TRP A 297 -11.79 -11.55 32.94
CA TRP A 297 -10.97 -11.44 31.73
C TRP A 297 -9.46 -11.63 31.96
N LEU A 298 -9.00 -11.71 33.20
CA LEU A 298 -7.59 -11.89 33.53
C LEU A 298 -7.03 -13.17 32.88
N GLY A 299 -5.96 -13.03 32.12
CA GLY A 299 -5.34 -14.14 31.38
C GLY A 299 -6.10 -14.63 30.14
N LEU A 300 -7.22 -14.00 29.77
CA LEU A 300 -8.01 -14.36 28.58
C LEU A 300 -7.96 -13.27 27.50
N LEU A 301 -8.34 -12.04 27.86
CA LEU A 301 -8.29 -10.87 27.01
C LEU A 301 -7.83 -9.65 27.79
N HIS A 302 -7.44 -8.59 27.08
CA HIS A 302 -7.21 -7.30 27.72
C HIS A 302 -8.49 -6.83 28.44
N GLY A 303 -8.42 -6.44 29.70
CA GLY A 303 -9.58 -6.14 30.56
C GLY A 303 -10.57 -5.14 29.97
N LYS A 304 -10.08 -4.07 29.29
CA LYS A 304 -10.98 -3.12 28.59
C LYS A 304 -11.72 -3.79 27.42
N LEU A 305 -11.06 -4.66 26.67
CA LEU A 305 -11.66 -5.40 25.54
C LEU A 305 -12.75 -6.34 26.05
N GLY A 306 -12.46 -7.10 27.09
CA GLY A 306 -13.43 -7.99 27.74
C GLY A 306 -14.64 -7.24 28.27
N ARG A 307 -14.46 -6.10 28.93
CA ARG A 307 -15.56 -5.24 29.39
C ARG A 307 -16.42 -4.72 28.22
N ALA A 308 -15.78 -4.34 27.11
CA ALA A 308 -16.49 -3.89 25.91
C ALA A 308 -17.32 -5.01 25.30
N LEU A 309 -16.81 -6.26 25.27
CA LEU A 309 -17.58 -7.44 24.85
C LEU A 309 -18.76 -7.73 25.77
N TRP A 310 -18.55 -7.61 27.08
CA TRP A 310 -19.61 -7.79 28.06
C TRP A 310 -20.77 -6.82 27.84
N THR A 311 -20.43 -5.55 27.58
CA THR A 311 -21.41 -4.51 27.22
C THR A 311 -22.07 -4.80 25.87
N ALA A 312 -21.30 -5.20 24.86
CA ALA A 312 -21.81 -5.53 23.53
C ALA A 312 -22.76 -6.74 23.55
N ALA A 313 -22.49 -7.72 24.42
CA ALA A 313 -23.37 -8.83 24.68
C ALA A 313 -24.60 -8.45 25.54
N ALA A 314 -24.76 -7.16 25.92
CA ALA A 314 -25.82 -6.68 26.80
C ALA A 314 -26.01 -7.57 28.03
N LEU A 315 -24.90 -7.92 28.68
CA LEU A 315 -24.91 -8.66 29.95
C LEU A 315 -25.04 -7.68 31.12
N PRO A 316 -25.73 -8.07 32.21
CA PRO A 316 -25.82 -7.24 33.39
C PRO A 316 -24.45 -7.06 34.02
N ASP A 317 -24.22 -5.91 34.67
CA ASP A 317 -23.00 -5.62 35.46
C ASP A 317 -23.08 -6.29 36.83
N THR A 318 -22.97 -7.61 36.84
CA THR A 318 -23.04 -8.47 38.00
C THR A 318 -21.83 -9.41 38.02
N ALA A 319 -21.62 -10.05 39.18
CA ALA A 319 -20.61 -11.11 39.27
C ALA A 319 -20.91 -12.25 38.28
N PRO A 320 -19.89 -12.90 37.71
CA PRO A 320 -20.06 -13.95 36.70
C PRO A 320 -21.00 -15.08 37.12
N HIS A 321 -20.99 -15.49 38.41
CA HIS A 321 -21.84 -16.53 38.92
C HIS A 321 -23.34 -16.16 39.05
N ALA A 322 -23.64 -14.85 39.03
CA ALA A 322 -25.01 -14.34 39.13
C ALA A 322 -25.64 -14.07 37.74
N LEU A 323 -24.96 -14.42 36.69
CA LEU A 323 -25.48 -14.22 35.32
C LEU A 323 -26.67 -15.13 35.02
N PRO A 324 -27.68 -14.64 34.26
CA PRO A 324 -28.79 -15.45 33.76
C PRO A 324 -28.34 -16.62 32.92
N ALA A 325 -29.15 -17.69 32.87
CA ALA A 325 -28.94 -18.80 31.93
C ALA A 325 -28.82 -18.30 30.49
N GLY A 326 -27.92 -18.90 29.71
CA GLY A 326 -27.66 -18.50 28.32
C GLY A 326 -26.70 -17.32 28.14
N SER A 327 -26.25 -16.69 29.22
CA SER A 327 -25.31 -15.54 29.13
C SER A 327 -23.97 -15.91 28.50
N TRP A 328 -23.45 -17.10 28.78
CA TRP A 328 -22.18 -17.55 28.22
C TRP A 328 -22.27 -17.82 26.71
N GLN A 329 -23.39 -18.39 26.24
CA GLN A 329 -23.67 -18.55 24.82
C GLN A 329 -23.75 -17.19 24.11
N LYS A 330 -24.44 -16.23 24.72
CA LYS A 330 -24.57 -14.88 24.19
C LYS A 330 -23.22 -14.17 24.13
N LEU A 331 -22.38 -14.30 25.17
CA LEU A 331 -21.04 -13.72 25.20
C LEU A 331 -20.13 -14.37 24.16
N ALA A 332 -20.15 -15.71 24.04
CA ALA A 332 -19.36 -16.44 23.06
C ALA A 332 -19.73 -16.02 21.64
N ARG A 333 -21.03 -15.97 21.32
CA ARG A 333 -21.52 -15.47 20.03
C ARG A 333 -21.07 -14.05 19.74
N THR A 334 -21.16 -13.15 20.73
CA THR A 334 -20.69 -11.75 20.56
C THR A 334 -19.19 -11.69 20.32
N ALA A 335 -18.40 -12.52 21.02
CA ALA A 335 -16.94 -12.54 20.84
C ALA A 335 -16.51 -13.12 19.47
N LYS A 336 -17.35 -13.95 18.85
CA LYS A 336 -17.11 -14.55 17.54
C LYS A 336 -17.68 -13.72 16.37
N HIS A 337 -18.69 -12.88 16.64
CA HIS A 337 -19.45 -12.14 15.62
C HIS A 337 -19.62 -10.67 16.01
N TRP A 338 -18.54 -10.04 16.46
CA TRP A 338 -18.60 -8.63 16.87
C TRP A 338 -18.57 -7.70 15.68
N ARG A 339 -19.71 -7.10 15.35
CA ARG A 339 -19.90 -6.27 14.15
C ARG A 339 -19.64 -4.80 14.37
N PHE A 340 -19.00 -4.19 13.38
CA PHE A 340 -18.73 -2.76 13.25
C PHE A 340 -19.28 -2.30 11.90
N GLU A 341 -20.26 -1.39 11.94
CA GLU A 341 -21.03 -0.97 10.79
C GLU A 341 -20.74 0.49 10.41
N GLY A 342 -21.28 0.94 9.25
CA GLY A 342 -21.12 2.31 8.75
C GLY A 342 -19.64 2.62 8.45
N LEU A 343 -19.00 1.69 7.76
CA LEU A 343 -17.59 1.77 7.45
C LEU A 343 -17.29 2.84 6.42
N THR A 344 -16.27 3.65 6.70
CA THR A 344 -15.71 4.61 5.75
C THR A 344 -14.18 4.53 5.80
N PRO A 345 -13.49 4.39 4.68
CA PRO A 345 -12.03 4.45 4.64
C PRO A 345 -11.53 5.79 5.18
N CYS A 346 -10.48 5.76 6.00
CA CYS A 346 -9.78 6.97 6.41
C CYS A 346 -9.11 7.65 5.22
N GLY A 347 -8.84 8.97 5.36
CA GLY A 347 -8.35 9.80 4.27
C GLY A 347 -6.90 9.49 3.86
N TRP A 348 -6.43 10.21 2.84
CA TRP A 348 -5.14 10.07 2.17
C TRP A 348 -3.93 10.06 3.11
N ARG A 349 -3.99 10.80 4.23
CA ARG A 349 -2.88 10.91 5.18
C ARG A 349 -2.57 9.58 5.89
N GLN A 350 -3.59 8.73 6.08
CA GLN A 350 -3.47 7.43 6.73
C GLN A 350 -3.32 6.28 5.73
N ALA A 351 -3.69 6.50 4.48
CA ALA A 351 -3.56 5.51 3.42
C ALA A 351 -2.09 5.20 3.12
N GLN A 352 -1.76 3.93 3.00
CA GLN A 352 -0.41 3.49 2.61
C GLN A 352 -0.21 3.58 1.10
N THR A 353 -1.28 3.34 0.32
CA THR A 353 -1.24 3.37 -1.14
C THR A 353 -2.52 3.95 -1.72
N THR A 354 -2.43 4.36 -2.98
CA THR A 354 -3.54 4.87 -3.78
C THR A 354 -4.14 3.72 -4.57
N GLY A 355 -5.43 3.49 -4.42
CA GLY A 355 -6.20 2.70 -5.38
C GLY A 355 -6.74 3.60 -6.49
N GLY A 356 -7.01 3.05 -7.67
CA GLY A 356 -7.29 3.82 -8.86
C GLY A 356 -6.01 4.41 -9.49
N GLY A 357 -6.17 5.24 -10.49
CA GLY A 357 -5.06 5.82 -11.24
C GLY A 357 -5.22 5.65 -12.75
N LEU A 358 -4.13 5.73 -13.50
CA LEU A 358 -4.13 5.44 -14.93
C LEU A 358 -4.51 3.98 -15.16
N ALA A 359 -5.51 3.73 -16.01
CA ALA A 359 -5.98 2.38 -16.30
C ALA A 359 -4.83 1.52 -16.86
N LEU A 360 -4.74 0.26 -16.40
CA LEU A 360 -3.68 -0.65 -16.83
C LEU A 360 -3.75 -0.99 -18.31
N THR A 361 -4.91 -0.82 -18.93
CA THR A 361 -5.13 -0.98 -20.37
C THR A 361 -4.44 0.08 -21.22
N GLU A 362 -4.02 1.21 -20.62
CA GLU A 362 -3.38 2.33 -21.30
C GLU A 362 -1.88 2.15 -21.51
N VAL A 363 -1.27 1.13 -20.91
CA VAL A 363 0.17 0.89 -21.03
C VAL A 363 0.47 -0.47 -21.67
N GLU A 364 1.62 -0.56 -22.32
CA GLU A 364 2.20 -1.80 -22.82
C GLU A 364 2.89 -2.57 -21.66
N PRO A 365 3.26 -3.85 -21.84
CA PRO A 365 4.04 -4.58 -20.82
C PRO A 365 5.38 -3.93 -20.46
N THR A 366 5.91 -3.06 -21.30
CA THR A 366 7.09 -2.23 -21.01
C THR A 366 6.77 -0.97 -20.21
N PHE A 367 5.50 -0.78 -19.80
CA PHE A 367 4.96 0.43 -19.16
C PHE A 367 4.99 1.68 -20.05
N GLN A 368 5.26 1.54 -21.36
CA GLN A 368 5.11 2.62 -22.32
C GLN A 368 3.63 2.95 -22.50
N PHE A 369 3.30 4.25 -22.48
CA PHE A 369 1.95 4.73 -22.72
C PHE A 369 1.57 4.50 -24.18
N LYS A 370 0.43 3.86 -24.41
CA LYS A 370 -0.03 3.47 -25.75
C LYS A 370 -0.21 4.70 -26.64
N GLY A 371 0.24 4.61 -27.88
CA GLY A 371 0.17 5.73 -28.83
C GLY A 371 1.18 6.86 -28.60
N CYS A 372 2.00 6.81 -27.53
CA CYS A 372 2.99 7.84 -27.19
C CYS A 372 4.40 7.23 -27.03
N PRO A 373 5.12 6.92 -28.12
CA PRO A 373 6.44 6.32 -28.05
C PRO A 373 7.43 7.14 -27.22
N GLY A 374 8.07 6.50 -26.24
CA GLY A 374 9.01 7.15 -25.34
C GLY A 374 8.38 7.83 -24.11
N LEU A 375 7.06 7.73 -23.92
CA LEU A 375 6.39 8.15 -22.69
C LEU A 375 5.98 6.91 -21.86
N TYR A 376 6.30 6.90 -20.58
CA TYR A 376 6.06 5.77 -19.66
C TYR A 376 5.36 6.23 -18.39
N PHE A 377 4.51 5.37 -17.82
CA PHE A 377 3.93 5.56 -16.49
C PHE A 377 4.21 4.33 -15.63
N VAL A 378 4.71 4.55 -14.40
CA VAL A 378 5.17 3.47 -13.51
C VAL A 378 4.72 3.68 -12.06
N GLY A 379 4.78 2.61 -11.28
CA GLY A 379 4.50 2.62 -9.85
C GLY A 379 3.05 2.97 -9.54
N GLU A 380 2.85 3.80 -8.52
CA GLU A 380 1.54 4.14 -7.94
C GLU A 380 0.74 5.16 -8.78
N THR A 381 1.25 5.59 -9.92
CA THR A 381 0.48 6.39 -10.90
C THR A 381 -0.56 5.51 -11.63
N LEU A 382 -0.29 4.21 -11.72
CA LEU A 382 -1.14 3.21 -12.36
C LEU A 382 -2.20 2.67 -11.38
N ASP A 383 -3.35 2.24 -11.90
CA ASP A 383 -4.42 1.57 -11.13
C ASP A 383 -3.98 0.17 -10.66
N CYS A 384 -3.00 0.13 -9.77
CA CYS A 384 -2.45 -1.10 -9.21
C CYS A 384 -1.98 -0.84 -7.77
N ALA A 385 -2.82 -1.17 -6.80
CA ALA A 385 -2.48 -1.13 -5.39
C ALA A 385 -2.24 -2.54 -4.88
N GLY A 386 -1.05 -2.85 -4.41
CA GLY A 386 -0.72 -4.14 -3.82
C GLY A 386 -1.20 -4.25 -2.37
N SER A 387 -1.43 -5.45 -1.91
CA SER A 387 -1.70 -5.80 -0.52
C SER A 387 -0.60 -5.30 0.44
N CYS A 388 -0.85 -5.30 1.75
CA CYS A 388 0.22 -5.07 2.73
C CYS A 388 1.24 -6.20 2.66
N GLY A 389 2.54 -5.86 2.72
CA GLY A 389 3.56 -6.90 2.82
C GLY A 389 4.61 -6.98 1.72
N GLY A 390 4.92 -5.87 1.03
CA GLY A 390 5.99 -5.80 0.03
C GLY A 390 5.49 -5.65 -1.42
N PHE A 391 4.25 -6.01 -1.70
CA PHE A 391 3.66 -6.01 -3.03
C PHE A 391 3.72 -4.65 -3.74
N ASN A 392 3.52 -3.54 -3.02
CA ASN A 392 3.59 -2.18 -3.58
C ASN A 392 5.01 -1.78 -3.97
N LEU A 393 6.03 -2.18 -3.21
CA LEU A 393 7.42 -1.90 -3.57
C LEU A 393 7.90 -2.82 -4.68
N HIS A 394 7.51 -4.10 -4.69
CA HIS A 394 7.73 -5.01 -5.82
C HIS A 394 7.21 -4.39 -7.13
N TRP A 395 5.94 -3.95 -7.17
CA TRP A 395 5.35 -3.27 -8.31
C TRP A 395 6.11 -2.00 -8.70
N ALA A 396 6.46 -1.16 -7.72
CA ALA A 396 7.13 0.11 -7.98
C ALA A 396 8.54 -0.11 -8.56
N PHE A 397 9.35 -0.97 -7.95
CA PHE A 397 10.69 -1.25 -8.44
C PHE A 397 10.66 -1.96 -9.80
N GLY A 398 9.85 -3.02 -9.93
CA GLY A 398 9.80 -3.80 -11.17
C GLY A 398 9.27 -3.00 -12.36
N SER A 399 8.20 -2.21 -12.19
CA SER A 399 7.69 -1.33 -13.26
C SER A 399 8.73 -0.26 -13.65
N GLY A 400 9.42 0.30 -12.67
CA GLY A 400 10.51 1.25 -12.90
C GLY A 400 11.67 0.62 -13.70
N LEU A 401 12.13 -0.58 -13.29
CA LEU A 401 13.17 -1.31 -13.98
C LEU A 401 12.80 -1.63 -15.43
N ALA A 402 11.58 -2.14 -15.66
CA ALA A 402 11.09 -2.47 -16.98
C ALA A 402 11.06 -1.24 -17.90
N ALA A 403 10.46 -0.15 -17.42
CA ALA A 403 10.37 1.11 -18.17
C ALA A 403 11.75 1.74 -18.43
N GLY A 404 12.66 1.72 -17.42
CA GLY A 404 14.00 2.27 -17.60
C GLY A 404 14.82 1.54 -18.65
N ARG A 405 14.75 0.20 -18.66
CA ARG A 405 15.41 -0.64 -19.68
C ARG A 405 14.83 -0.42 -21.06
N ASP A 406 13.51 -0.29 -21.19
CA ASP A 406 12.85 -0.07 -22.47
C ASP A 406 13.10 1.34 -23.02
N ALA A 407 13.05 2.36 -22.18
CA ALA A 407 13.40 3.73 -22.54
C ALA A 407 14.83 3.83 -23.12
N ALA A 408 15.78 3.10 -22.54
CA ALA A 408 17.13 3.01 -23.06
C ALA A 408 17.19 2.35 -24.45
N LYS A 409 16.42 1.27 -24.70
CA LYS A 409 16.30 0.62 -26.01
C LYS A 409 15.65 1.55 -27.05
N HIS A 410 14.61 2.30 -26.65
CA HIS A 410 13.96 3.28 -27.49
C HIS A 410 14.93 4.31 -28.05
N LEU A 411 15.90 4.79 -27.26
CA LEU A 411 16.94 5.70 -27.73
C LEU A 411 17.83 5.08 -28.80
N CYS A 412 18.11 3.77 -28.70
CA CYS A 412 18.97 3.09 -29.69
C CYS A 412 18.26 2.88 -31.01
N SER A 413 16.96 2.63 -31.02
CA SER A 413 16.17 2.44 -32.26
C SER A 413 15.99 3.73 -33.06
N ARG A 414 16.02 4.90 -32.45
CA ARG A 414 15.88 6.22 -33.09
C ARG A 414 17.16 6.73 -33.75
N LYS A 415 18.30 6.11 -33.50
CA LYS A 415 19.58 6.46 -34.14
C LYS A 415 19.84 5.70 -35.44
N ARG A 416 18.99 4.71 -35.76
CA ARG A 416 18.98 3.99 -37.03
C ARG A 416 17.93 4.59 -37.97
#